data_6263682276791000168961d15622fede
#
_entry.id   6263682276791000168961d15622fede
#
_cell.length_a   1.000
_cell.length_b   1.000
_cell.length_c   1.000
_cell.angle_alpha   90.00
_cell.angle_beta   90.00
_cell.angle_gamma   90.00
#
_symmetry.space_group_name_H-M   'P 1'
#
loop_
_entity.id
_entity.type
_entity.pdbx_description
1 polymer ?
#
loop_
_entity_poly.entity_id
_entity_poly.type
_entity_poly.pdbx_seq_one_letter_code
_entity_poly.pdbx_strand_id
1 'polypeptide(L)'
;MKSYRKELSFDTPHRRDYINITPEIEQALAESGVQEGLVLVNAMHITASVFINDDESGLHQDYEKWLEKLAPHEPVSQYLHNRTGEDNGDAHLKRQVMGREVVVAVTRGALDFGPWEQVYYGEFDGRRPKRVLVKVIGE
;
A
#
# COMPACT_ATOMS: atom_id res chain seq x y z
N MET A 1 -10.15 17.15 -19.49
CA MET A 1 -9.64 16.34 -18.38
C MET A 1 -9.82 14.86 -18.66
N LYS A 2 -8.80 14.07 -18.40
CA LYS A 2 -8.84 12.62 -18.50
C LYS A 2 -9.05 12.00 -17.12
N SER A 3 -9.67 10.83 -17.10
CA SER A 3 -9.86 10.05 -15.88
C SER A 3 -9.64 8.58 -16.22
N TYR A 4 -8.77 7.91 -15.49
CA TYR A 4 -8.41 6.52 -15.73
C TYR A 4 -8.43 5.74 -14.43
N ARG A 5 -9.00 4.55 -14.45
CA ARG A 5 -9.12 3.69 -13.27
C ARG A 5 -8.54 2.31 -13.58
N LYS A 6 -7.70 1.83 -12.69
CA LYS A 6 -7.14 0.48 -12.79
C LYS A 6 -7.13 -0.17 -11.41
N GLU A 7 -7.40 -1.48 -11.36
CA GLU A 7 -7.25 -2.26 -10.13
C GLU A 7 -6.04 -3.19 -10.26
N LEU A 8 -5.27 -3.26 -9.17
CA LEU A 8 -4.24 -4.27 -8.99
C LEU A 8 -4.77 -5.27 -7.96
N SER A 9 -4.41 -6.55 -8.11
CA SER A 9 -4.83 -7.61 -7.19
C SER A 9 -3.61 -8.27 -6.58
N PHE A 10 -3.71 -8.55 -5.27
CA PHE A 10 -2.65 -9.21 -4.52
C PHE A 10 -3.24 -10.34 -3.67
N ASP A 11 -2.55 -11.47 -3.66
CA ASP A 11 -2.85 -12.60 -2.79
C ASP A 11 -1.50 -13.13 -2.31
N THR A 12 -1.01 -12.57 -1.22
CA THR A 12 0.34 -12.87 -0.74
C THR A 12 0.35 -14.20 0.05
N PRO A 13 1.38 -15.04 -0.14
CA PRO A 13 1.48 -16.31 0.59
C PRO A 13 1.85 -16.14 2.07
N HIS A 14 2.39 -14.99 2.43
CA HIS A 14 2.82 -14.67 3.80
C HIS A 14 1.83 -13.72 4.46
N ARG A 15 1.75 -13.76 5.79
CA ARG A 15 0.88 -12.85 6.53
C ARG A 15 1.26 -11.39 6.30
N ARG A 16 2.57 -11.09 6.27
CA ARG A 16 3.07 -9.74 6.04
C ARG A 16 4.04 -9.72 4.87
N ASP A 17 3.97 -8.65 4.08
CA ASP A 17 4.85 -8.46 2.95
C ASP A 17 4.90 -6.97 2.57
N TYR A 18 5.98 -6.56 1.91
CA TYR A 18 6.16 -5.21 1.38
C TYR A 18 6.54 -5.33 -0.10
N ILE A 19 5.65 -4.89 -0.97
CA ILE A 19 5.82 -5.09 -2.42
C ILE A 19 5.96 -3.73 -3.10
N ASN A 20 7.06 -3.51 -3.81
CA ASN A 20 7.24 -2.31 -4.63
C ASN A 20 6.29 -2.39 -5.83
N ILE A 21 5.34 -1.48 -5.89
CA ILE A 21 4.34 -1.42 -6.96
C ILE A 21 4.55 -0.23 -7.89
N THR A 22 5.66 0.47 -7.76
CA THR A 22 5.99 1.61 -8.62
C THR A 22 5.88 1.27 -10.10
N PRO A 23 6.41 0.13 -10.60
CA PRO A 23 6.27 -0.20 -12.02
C PRO A 23 4.82 -0.31 -12.48
N GLU A 24 3.94 -0.86 -11.65
CA GLU A 24 2.51 -1.00 -11.98
C GLU A 24 1.82 0.37 -12.03
N ILE A 25 2.23 1.29 -11.15
CA ILE A 25 1.69 2.66 -11.16
C ILE A 25 2.18 3.41 -12.40
N GLU A 26 3.46 3.27 -12.76
CA GLU A 26 4.02 3.87 -13.97
C GLU A 26 3.29 3.36 -15.22
N GLN A 27 2.97 2.07 -15.27
CA GLN A 27 2.21 1.49 -16.37
C GLN A 27 0.80 2.08 -16.44
N ALA A 28 0.11 2.20 -15.30
CA ALA A 28 -1.23 2.80 -15.26
C ALA A 28 -1.20 4.24 -15.73
N LEU A 29 -0.18 4.99 -15.33
CA LEU A 29 0.01 6.37 -15.78
C LEU A 29 0.18 6.44 -17.31
N ALA A 30 1.04 5.56 -17.86
CA ALA A 30 1.24 5.50 -19.31
C ALA A 30 -0.06 5.18 -20.04
N GLU A 31 -0.83 4.21 -19.56
CA GLU A 31 -2.12 3.85 -20.14
C GLU A 31 -3.12 4.99 -20.09
N SER A 32 -3.07 5.82 -19.06
CA SER A 32 -3.98 6.96 -18.87
C SER A 32 -3.77 8.08 -19.91
N GLY A 33 -2.56 8.22 -20.41
CA GLY A 33 -2.17 9.33 -21.28
C GLY A 33 -2.07 10.69 -20.61
N VAL A 34 -2.19 10.75 -19.27
CA VAL A 34 -2.11 12.01 -18.52
C VAL A 34 -0.67 12.52 -18.50
N GLN A 35 -0.49 13.80 -18.81
CA GLN A 35 0.81 14.46 -18.79
C GLN A 35 0.97 15.37 -17.58
N GLU A 36 -0.11 15.98 -17.13
CA GLU A 36 -0.13 16.85 -15.95
C GLU A 36 -1.34 16.49 -15.11
N GLY A 37 -1.14 16.12 -13.85
CA GLY A 37 -2.25 15.74 -13.00
C GLY A 37 -1.82 15.06 -11.71
N LEU A 38 -2.64 14.12 -11.26
CA LEU A 38 -2.43 13.40 -10.00
C LEU A 38 -2.73 11.91 -10.18
N VAL A 39 -1.99 11.09 -9.47
CA VAL A 39 -2.29 9.66 -9.32
C VAL A 39 -2.64 9.40 -7.86
N LEU A 40 -3.81 8.83 -7.63
CA LEU A 40 -4.20 8.28 -6.33
C LEU A 40 -3.95 6.78 -6.36
N VAL A 41 -3.30 6.26 -5.34
CA VAL A 41 -3.08 4.81 -5.16
C VAL A 41 -3.57 4.45 -3.77
N ASN A 42 -4.61 3.62 -3.67
CA ASN A 42 -5.14 3.28 -2.35
C ASN A 42 -5.44 1.80 -2.16
N ALA A 43 -5.13 1.30 -0.97
CA ALA A 43 -5.48 -0.05 -0.55
C ALA A 43 -6.98 -0.11 -0.30
N MET A 44 -7.63 -1.14 -0.88
CA MET A 44 -9.07 -1.33 -0.80
C MET A 44 -9.45 -2.36 0.28
N HIS A 45 -8.53 -2.63 1.19
CA HIS A 45 -8.78 -3.57 2.29
C HIS A 45 -8.25 -2.99 3.61
N ILE A 46 -9.00 -3.21 4.66
CA ILE A 46 -8.76 -2.58 5.98
C ILE A 46 -7.55 -3.17 6.72
N THR A 47 -6.90 -4.19 6.18
CA THR A 47 -5.68 -4.78 6.74
C THR A 47 -4.47 -4.67 5.80
N ALA A 48 -4.57 -3.82 4.78
CA ALA A 48 -3.50 -3.55 3.84
C ALA A 48 -3.25 -2.04 3.75
N SER A 49 -2.12 -1.65 3.20
CA SER A 49 -1.66 -0.26 3.16
C SER A 49 -1.00 0.06 1.82
N VAL A 50 -1.01 1.32 1.44
CA VAL A 50 -0.13 1.86 0.40
C VAL A 50 0.65 3.01 1.01
N PHE A 51 1.96 3.01 0.83
CA PHE A 51 2.83 4.05 1.37
C PHE A 51 4.00 4.31 0.44
N ILE A 52 4.72 5.39 0.67
CA ILE A 52 5.90 5.77 -0.13
C ILE A 52 7.11 5.85 0.77
N ASN A 53 8.18 5.16 0.39
CA ASN A 53 9.49 5.26 1.04
C ASN A 53 10.55 4.61 0.15
N ASP A 54 11.75 4.45 0.70
CA ASP A 54 12.90 3.91 -0.02
C ASP A 54 12.76 2.40 -0.25
N ASP A 55 13.26 1.93 -1.37
CA ASP A 55 13.35 0.50 -1.70
C ASP A 55 14.68 -0.04 -1.18
N GLU A 56 14.72 -0.37 0.12
CA GLU A 56 15.92 -0.85 0.78
C GLU A 56 15.56 -1.92 1.80
N SER A 57 16.18 -3.09 1.70
CA SER A 57 15.79 -4.29 2.48
C SER A 57 15.97 -4.13 3.98
N GLY A 58 16.99 -3.39 4.42
CA GLY A 58 17.21 -3.11 5.85
C GLY A 58 16.08 -2.28 6.43
N LEU A 59 15.63 -1.27 5.68
CA LEU A 59 14.48 -0.45 6.08
C LEU A 59 13.22 -1.28 6.21
N HIS A 60 12.98 -2.22 5.28
CA HIS A 60 11.81 -3.10 5.35
C HIS A 60 11.86 -4.01 6.58
N GLN A 61 13.03 -4.48 6.96
CA GLN A 61 13.21 -5.24 8.19
C GLN A 61 12.96 -4.36 9.42
N ASP A 62 13.36 -3.09 9.35
CA ASP A 62 13.08 -2.12 10.42
C ASP A 62 11.58 -1.89 10.57
N TYR A 63 10.81 -1.80 9.47
CA TYR A 63 9.34 -1.73 9.52
C TYR A 63 8.75 -2.92 10.27
N GLU A 64 9.23 -4.14 9.97
CA GLU A 64 8.73 -5.35 10.62
C GLU A 64 8.93 -5.27 12.15
N LYS A 65 10.12 -4.90 12.59
CA LYS A 65 10.41 -4.79 14.03
C LYS A 65 9.60 -3.68 14.68
N TRP A 66 9.51 -2.53 14.02
CA TRP A 66 8.80 -1.37 14.54
C TRP A 66 7.30 -1.63 14.67
N LEU A 67 6.70 -2.20 13.65
CA LEU A 67 5.27 -2.52 13.65
C LEU A 67 4.93 -3.59 14.68
N GLU A 68 5.80 -4.60 14.85
CA GLU A 68 5.59 -5.60 15.88
C GLU A 68 5.75 -5.04 17.30
N LYS A 69 6.51 -3.99 17.49
CA LYS A 69 6.56 -3.28 18.78
C LYS A 69 5.27 -2.49 19.04
N LEU A 70 4.75 -1.83 18.00
CA LEU A 70 3.55 -1.00 18.14
C LEU A 70 2.28 -1.85 18.27
N ALA A 71 2.19 -2.92 17.49
CA ALA A 71 1.01 -3.78 17.41
C ALA A 71 1.46 -5.23 17.20
N PRO A 72 1.97 -5.90 18.26
CA PRO A 72 2.43 -7.27 18.12
C PRO A 72 1.28 -8.20 17.76
N HIS A 73 1.53 -9.16 16.86
CA HIS A 73 0.53 -10.14 16.48
C HIS A 73 0.14 -11.04 17.65
N GLU A 74 1.13 -11.51 18.40
CA GLU A 74 0.92 -12.39 19.54
C GLU A 74 1.03 -11.63 20.86
N PRO A 75 0.23 -12.00 21.87
CA PRO A 75 -0.86 -12.96 21.84
C PRO A 75 -2.09 -12.35 21.16
N VAL A 76 -2.77 -13.14 20.33
CA VAL A 76 -3.96 -12.66 19.58
C VAL A 76 -5.09 -12.25 20.52
N SER A 77 -5.14 -12.82 21.71
CA SER A 77 -6.16 -12.51 22.71
C SER A 77 -6.06 -11.12 23.31
N GLN A 78 -4.96 -10.40 23.07
CA GLN A 78 -4.81 -9.05 23.59
C GLN A 78 -5.72 -8.02 22.90
N TYR A 79 -6.24 -8.36 21.71
CA TYR A 79 -7.06 -7.44 20.93
C TYR A 79 -8.54 -7.72 21.10
N LEU A 80 -9.31 -6.70 21.44
CA LEU A 80 -10.76 -6.81 21.55
C LEU A 80 -11.42 -7.21 20.24
N HIS A 81 -10.85 -6.76 19.10
CA HIS A 81 -11.33 -7.14 17.77
C HIS A 81 -11.33 -8.65 17.57
N ASN A 82 -10.36 -9.36 18.15
CA ASN A 82 -10.20 -10.80 17.96
C ASN A 82 -11.23 -11.63 18.72
N ARG A 83 -12.07 -10.99 19.57
CA ARG A 83 -13.20 -11.67 20.23
C ARG A 83 -14.22 -12.24 19.24
N THR A 84 -14.23 -11.72 18.01
CA THR A 84 -15.14 -12.17 16.95
C THR A 84 -14.71 -13.49 16.29
N GLY A 85 -13.62 -14.07 16.74
CA GLY A 85 -13.02 -15.24 16.10
C GLY A 85 -11.93 -14.91 15.10
N GLU A 86 -11.63 -13.61 14.89
CA GLU A 86 -10.55 -13.17 14.02
C GLU A 86 -9.20 -13.23 14.74
N ASP A 87 -8.10 -13.14 13.96
CA ASP A 87 -6.74 -13.14 14.49
C ASP A 87 -5.94 -11.93 13.98
N ASN A 88 -6.62 -10.90 13.47
CA ASN A 88 -6.02 -9.83 12.68
C ASN A 88 -6.16 -8.44 13.27
N GLY A 89 -6.41 -8.32 14.57
CA GLY A 89 -6.51 -7.03 15.24
C GLY A 89 -5.26 -6.18 15.04
N ASP A 90 -4.07 -6.81 15.11
CA ASP A 90 -2.80 -6.13 14.85
C ASP A 90 -2.69 -5.60 13.43
N ALA A 91 -3.23 -6.35 12.45
CA ALA A 91 -3.18 -5.95 11.05
C ALA A 91 -3.97 -4.65 10.79
N HIS A 92 -5.12 -4.49 11.44
CA HIS A 92 -5.90 -3.25 11.37
C HIS A 92 -5.11 -2.06 11.93
N LEU A 93 -4.39 -2.26 13.03
CA LEU A 93 -3.59 -1.21 13.65
C LEU A 93 -2.36 -0.88 12.81
N LYS A 94 -1.70 -1.87 12.25
CA LYS A 94 -0.55 -1.67 11.34
C LYS A 94 -0.98 -0.87 10.12
N ARG A 95 -2.13 -1.23 9.51
CA ARG A 95 -2.69 -0.47 8.39
C ARG A 95 -3.00 0.97 8.81
N GLN A 96 -3.55 1.18 9.99
CA GLN A 96 -3.87 2.52 10.48
C GLN A 96 -2.63 3.40 10.59
N VAL A 97 -1.51 2.83 11.02
CA VAL A 97 -0.23 3.53 11.15
C VAL A 97 0.39 3.81 9.78
N MET A 98 0.40 2.81 8.90
CA MET A 98 1.08 2.92 7.59
C MET A 98 0.25 3.69 6.56
N GLY A 99 -1.06 3.76 6.74
CA GLY A 99 -1.92 4.56 5.89
C GLY A 99 -2.66 3.77 4.81
N ARG A 100 -3.71 4.39 4.28
CA ARG A 100 -4.59 3.81 3.25
C ARG A 100 -4.13 4.13 1.85
N GLU A 101 -3.69 5.36 1.58
CA GLU A 101 -3.46 5.84 0.22
C GLU A 101 -2.30 6.82 0.17
N VAL A 102 -1.81 7.00 -1.06
CA VAL A 102 -0.87 8.06 -1.40
C VAL A 102 -1.37 8.80 -2.63
N VAL A 103 -0.95 10.04 -2.78
CA VAL A 103 -1.18 10.84 -3.99
C VAL A 103 0.18 11.30 -4.50
N VAL A 104 0.42 11.09 -5.80
CA VAL A 104 1.67 11.48 -6.45
C VAL A 104 1.34 12.45 -7.57
N ALA A 105 2.07 13.55 -7.66
CA ALA A 105 1.94 14.47 -8.77
C ALA A 105 2.45 13.83 -10.07
N VAL A 106 1.83 14.18 -11.18
CA VAL A 106 2.26 13.80 -12.53
C VAL A 106 2.75 15.07 -13.22
N THR A 107 4.00 15.06 -13.66
CA THR A 107 4.62 16.17 -14.35
C THR A 107 5.27 15.65 -15.62
N ARG A 108 4.90 16.23 -16.75
CA ARG A 108 5.39 15.82 -18.08
C ARG A 108 5.34 14.32 -18.32
N GLY A 109 4.22 13.71 -17.93
CA GLY A 109 3.96 12.29 -18.15
C GLY A 109 4.69 11.33 -17.24
N ALA A 110 5.32 11.82 -16.18
CA ALA A 110 6.07 11.00 -15.24
C ALA A 110 5.62 11.25 -13.79
N LEU A 111 5.76 10.25 -12.94
CA LEU A 111 5.56 10.41 -11.50
C LEU A 111 6.63 11.37 -10.96
N ASP A 112 6.18 12.42 -10.29
CA ASP A 112 7.08 13.48 -9.81
C ASP A 112 7.52 13.13 -8.38
N PHE A 113 8.54 12.29 -8.30
CA PHE A 113 9.07 11.78 -7.04
C PHE A 113 10.29 12.60 -6.57
N GLY A 114 10.45 12.67 -5.26
CA GLY A 114 11.73 12.97 -4.65
C GLY A 114 12.70 11.81 -4.83
N PRO A 115 13.99 12.02 -4.59
CA PRO A 115 14.96 10.92 -4.65
C PRO A 115 14.56 9.77 -3.72
N TRP A 116 14.71 8.54 -4.20
CA TRP A 116 14.47 7.31 -3.44
C TRP A 116 13.01 7.01 -3.12
N GLU A 117 12.05 7.85 -3.51
CA GLU A 117 10.64 7.54 -3.30
C GLU A 117 10.16 6.43 -4.22
N GLN A 118 9.55 5.41 -3.62
CA GLN A 118 8.92 4.30 -4.34
C GLN A 118 7.57 4.00 -3.68
N VAL A 119 6.59 3.58 -4.47
CA VAL A 119 5.26 3.23 -3.97
C VAL A 119 5.26 1.78 -3.55
N TYR A 120 4.79 1.52 -2.34
CA TYR A 120 4.73 0.18 -1.76
C TYR A 120 3.32 -0.22 -1.40
N TYR A 121 3.03 -1.51 -1.62
CA TYR A 121 1.88 -2.18 -1.05
C TYR A 121 2.32 -2.91 0.22
N GLY A 122 1.70 -2.60 1.35
CA GLY A 122 1.96 -3.28 2.62
C GLY A 122 0.85 -4.26 2.95
N GLU A 123 1.21 -5.52 3.15
CA GLU A 123 0.29 -6.58 3.52
C GLU A 123 0.46 -6.93 4.98
N PHE A 124 -0.63 -6.92 5.76
CA PHE A 124 -0.57 -7.24 7.18
C PHE A 124 -1.45 -8.42 7.57
N ASP A 125 -2.26 -8.93 6.65
CA ASP A 125 -3.16 -10.07 6.87
C ASP A 125 -3.31 -10.85 5.56
N GLY A 126 -2.21 -11.45 5.12
CA GLY A 126 -2.10 -12.13 3.83
C GLY A 126 -2.94 -13.39 3.70
N ARG A 127 -2.75 -14.11 2.59
CA ARG A 127 -3.45 -15.35 2.26
C ARG A 127 -4.93 -15.14 1.94
N ARG A 128 -5.30 -13.92 1.53
CA ARG A 128 -6.63 -13.61 1.01
C ARG A 128 -6.49 -12.54 -0.07
N PRO A 129 -7.32 -12.59 -1.12
CA PRO A 129 -7.21 -11.63 -2.21
C PRO A 129 -7.61 -10.22 -1.77
N LYS A 130 -6.82 -9.25 -2.19
CA LYS A 130 -7.05 -7.84 -1.89
C LYS A 130 -6.78 -7.01 -3.13
N ARG A 131 -7.38 -5.82 -3.18
CA ARG A 131 -7.28 -4.92 -4.32
C ARG A 131 -6.58 -3.62 -3.94
N VAL A 132 -5.88 -3.05 -4.91
CA VAL A 132 -5.36 -1.68 -4.84
C VAL A 132 -5.97 -0.91 -6.01
N LEU A 133 -6.58 0.22 -5.71
CA LEU A 133 -7.16 1.09 -6.73
C LEU A 133 -6.12 2.12 -7.15
N VAL A 134 -5.95 2.25 -8.46
CA VAL A 134 -5.15 3.31 -9.07
C VAL A 134 -6.10 4.22 -9.85
N LYS A 135 -6.10 5.50 -9.52
CA LYS A 135 -6.92 6.50 -10.19
C LYS A 135 -6.03 7.63 -10.69
N VAL A 136 -6.06 7.89 -12.00
CA VAL A 136 -5.26 8.95 -12.62
C VAL A 136 -6.20 9.99 -13.16
N ILE A 137 -6.00 11.24 -12.79
CA ILE A 137 -6.78 12.37 -13.34
C ILE A 137 -5.84 13.48 -13.79
N GLY A 138 -6.21 14.16 -14.85
CA GLY A 138 -5.43 15.31 -15.36
C GLY A 138 -5.63 15.56 -16.85
N GLU A 139 -4.70 16.32 -17.40
CA GLU A 139 -4.71 16.65 -18.83
C GLU A 139 -3.71 15.83 -19.65
#